data_ad722496ed22d5241587a46b1e5d5b01
#
_entry.id   ad722496ed22d5241587a46b1e5d5b01
#
_cell.length_a   1.000
_cell.length_b   1.000
_cell.length_c   1.000
_cell.angle_alpha   90.00
_cell.angle_beta   90.00
_cell.angle_gamma   90.00
#
_symmetry.space_group_name_H-M   'P 1'
#
loop_
_entity.id
_entity.type
_entity.pdbx_description
1 polymer ?
#
loop_
_entity_poly.entity_id
_entity_poly.type
_entity_poly.pdbx_seq_one_letter_code
_entity_poly.pdbx_strand_id
1 'polypeptide(L)'
;APAPAPVLPNTAVFDLGEGVSLLVSPEQPIVGREVAFTLTGLSSWETVEVTFSDPYGEIVGWIEDAEYTYVPGPYTVYADRTGTASWSRYGIQDVEGTWRVNLDFDSRKKSVPYKLEELKLRGLEWFYLGPRMSGLIGPDAGVFFSDDVPAALATDIQARLALASVEMEQAIGIPLGPVPDVYLVGGQATLDLLSRATLVNIGWEGGYYRSQGFKPGIYINSDRLRADLESILVHEYLHHVNQELVGRKQIHALPRWLDEGISEFYMYELGLKQPRPDAFKMPMISSADNAKSAALSGSLFPLSSLESGVEWNNRTDPEKVDLQYDQAYMVIRFMIETFGISSPFDVLQEIANGADLPVALKMATNSTYEDFESRFVVWLSSWDDSERSKSDEYFQIIDRLLARSQAINDQRNEFLNSGSAGRFEAYTEWVQDAESIVGEITTISPPDTLQNIHADAVGYFGLMVLWLELGRSNSVDAANGLIPELSTRDNLLYKSLATAKFVQNLPNSSLAYVASP
;
A
#
# COMPACT_ATOMS: atom_id res chain seq x y z
N ALA A 1 56.19 20.81 -11.53
CA ALA A 1 54.73 20.76 -11.29
C ALA A 1 54.22 19.40 -11.75
N PRO A 2 53.35 18.72 -10.99
CA PRO A 2 52.74 17.49 -11.46
C PRO A 2 51.92 17.81 -12.73
N ALA A 3 51.94 16.91 -13.70
CA ALA A 3 51.13 17.04 -14.91
C ALA A 3 49.64 17.15 -14.53
N PRO A 4 48.88 18.04 -15.17
CA PRO A 4 47.46 18.11 -14.91
C PRO A 4 46.80 16.74 -15.20
N ALA A 5 45.89 16.32 -14.32
CA ALA A 5 45.13 15.10 -14.52
C ALA A 5 44.43 15.15 -15.91
N PRO A 6 44.32 14.02 -16.62
CA PRO A 6 43.67 14.00 -17.92
C PRO A 6 42.24 14.47 -17.74
N VAL A 7 41.90 15.57 -18.38
CA VAL A 7 40.50 16.06 -18.44
C VAL A 7 39.70 15.05 -19.26
N LEU A 8 38.79 14.35 -18.60
CA LEU A 8 37.86 13.45 -19.29
C LEU A 8 37.00 14.26 -20.26
N PRO A 9 36.75 13.78 -21.47
CA PRO A 9 35.83 14.45 -22.37
C PRO A 9 34.44 14.60 -21.70
N ASN A 10 33.85 15.77 -21.82
CA ASN A 10 32.58 16.15 -21.21
C ASN A 10 32.63 16.45 -19.69
N THR A 11 33.61 17.21 -19.25
CA THR A 11 33.73 17.64 -17.85
C THR A 11 33.71 19.18 -17.80
N ALA A 12 32.80 19.73 -16.98
CA ALA A 12 32.79 21.16 -16.66
C ALA A 12 33.88 21.47 -15.64
N VAL A 13 34.63 22.56 -15.84
CA VAL A 13 35.70 23.00 -14.94
C VAL A 13 35.36 24.36 -14.37
N PHE A 14 35.38 24.48 -13.05
CA PHE A 14 35.13 25.73 -12.32
C PHE A 14 36.39 26.13 -11.55
N ASP A 15 36.93 27.31 -11.87
CA ASP A 15 38.06 27.89 -11.12
C ASP A 15 37.52 28.50 -9.81
N LEU A 16 38.04 28.02 -8.69
CA LEU A 16 37.66 28.48 -7.34
C LEU A 16 38.65 29.52 -6.79
N GLY A 17 39.69 29.85 -7.57
CA GLY A 17 40.80 30.74 -7.18
C GLY A 17 41.93 30.02 -6.45
N GLU A 18 43.07 30.67 -6.36
CA GLU A 18 44.27 30.16 -5.67
C GLU A 18 44.79 28.81 -6.19
N GLY A 19 44.52 28.48 -7.44
CA GLY A 19 44.92 27.22 -8.06
C GLY A 19 44.01 26.03 -7.75
N VAL A 20 42.93 26.26 -7.06
CA VAL A 20 41.92 25.23 -6.77
C VAL A 20 40.85 25.22 -7.87
N SER A 21 40.52 24.04 -8.36
CA SER A 21 39.48 23.86 -9.39
C SER A 21 38.56 22.70 -9.04
N LEU A 22 37.26 22.89 -9.32
CA LEU A 22 36.26 21.84 -9.24
C LEU A 22 35.91 21.35 -10.65
N LEU A 23 35.94 20.06 -10.84
CA LEU A 23 35.50 19.35 -12.04
C LEU A 23 34.17 18.68 -11.75
N VAL A 24 33.21 18.85 -12.65
CA VAL A 24 31.88 18.18 -12.59
C VAL A 24 31.73 17.33 -13.85
N SER A 25 31.52 16.04 -13.67
CA SER A 25 31.40 15.09 -14.78
C SER A 25 30.12 14.27 -14.65
N PRO A 26 29.33 14.16 -15.72
CA PRO A 26 29.50 14.80 -17.04
C PRO A 26 29.29 16.32 -16.99
N GLU A 27 29.74 17.05 -18.02
CA GLU A 27 29.54 18.51 -18.16
C GLU A 27 28.05 18.92 -18.16
N GLN A 28 27.21 18.04 -18.65
CA GLN A 28 25.74 18.16 -18.63
C GLN A 28 25.18 16.96 -17.87
N PRO A 29 25.18 17.01 -16.54
CA PRO A 29 24.59 15.96 -15.75
C PRO A 29 23.09 15.89 -15.93
N ILE A 30 22.55 14.68 -15.85
CA ILE A 30 21.15 14.38 -16.10
C ILE A 30 20.52 13.89 -14.79
N VAL A 31 19.29 14.31 -14.52
CA VAL A 31 18.49 13.83 -13.39
C VAL A 31 18.52 12.30 -13.30
N GLY A 32 18.69 11.77 -12.11
CA GLY A 32 18.72 10.33 -11.86
C GLY A 32 19.98 9.61 -12.33
N ARG A 33 21.05 10.31 -12.67
CA ARG A 33 22.35 9.73 -13.03
C ARG A 33 23.42 10.17 -12.06
N GLU A 34 24.50 9.37 -12.02
CA GLU A 34 25.68 9.73 -11.26
C GLU A 34 26.29 11.04 -11.75
N VAL A 35 26.60 11.91 -10.80
CA VAL A 35 27.40 13.12 -11.03
C VAL A 35 28.66 13.01 -10.21
N ALA A 36 29.80 12.93 -10.87
CA ALA A 36 31.10 12.88 -10.23
C ALA A 36 31.69 14.29 -10.06
N PHE A 37 32.27 14.53 -8.90
CA PHE A 37 32.93 15.77 -8.55
C PHE A 37 34.39 15.47 -8.22
N THR A 38 35.31 16.28 -8.73
CA THR A 38 36.72 16.19 -8.41
C THR A 38 37.26 17.59 -8.13
N LEU A 39 37.75 17.78 -6.94
CA LEU A 39 38.40 19.01 -6.48
C LEU A 39 39.91 18.83 -6.52
N THR A 40 40.61 19.74 -7.20
CA THR A 40 42.05 19.66 -7.37
C THR A 40 42.73 20.93 -6.87
N GLY A 41 44.00 20.86 -6.55
CA GLY A 41 44.78 22.01 -6.10
C GLY A 41 44.69 22.31 -4.61
N LEU A 42 44.14 21.36 -3.85
CA LEU A 42 44.12 21.41 -2.38
C LEU A 42 45.47 21.08 -1.77
N SER A 43 45.64 21.41 -0.51
CA SER A 43 46.77 20.87 0.26
C SER A 43 46.60 19.35 0.47
N SER A 44 47.72 18.62 0.59
CA SER A 44 47.62 17.18 0.90
C SER A 44 46.87 16.96 2.20
N TRP A 45 45.87 16.06 2.17
CA TRP A 45 45.03 15.71 3.31
C TRP A 45 44.09 16.82 3.81
N GLU A 46 43.91 17.87 3.02
CA GLU A 46 42.94 18.93 3.33
C GLU A 46 41.51 18.37 3.40
N THR A 47 40.76 18.84 4.37
CA THR A 47 39.38 18.42 4.57
C THR A 47 38.44 19.42 3.93
N VAL A 48 37.43 18.95 3.22
CA VAL A 48 36.41 19.76 2.58
C VAL A 48 35.06 19.28 3.06
N GLU A 49 34.24 20.20 3.61
CA GLU A 49 32.82 19.93 3.87
C GLU A 49 32.01 20.26 2.62
N VAL A 50 31.15 19.32 2.23
CA VAL A 50 30.34 19.40 1.01
C VAL A 50 28.87 19.33 1.38
N THR A 51 28.08 20.27 0.85
CA THR A 51 26.63 20.20 0.88
C THR A 51 26.06 20.50 -0.51
N PHE A 52 24.83 20.08 -0.77
CA PHE A 52 24.14 20.38 -2.01
C PHE A 52 22.90 21.22 -1.74
N SER A 53 22.64 22.18 -2.63
CA SER A 53 21.37 22.91 -2.65
C SER A 53 20.64 22.65 -3.94
N ASP A 54 19.36 22.39 -3.84
CA ASP A 54 18.48 22.16 -4.95
C ASP A 54 18.13 23.46 -5.70
N PRO A 55 17.40 23.41 -6.81
CA PRO A 55 16.99 24.61 -7.56
C PRO A 55 16.12 25.60 -6.77
N TYR A 56 15.52 25.17 -5.66
CA TYR A 56 14.72 26.02 -4.77
C TYR A 56 15.55 26.63 -3.63
N GLY A 57 16.84 26.27 -3.54
CA GLY A 57 17.76 26.78 -2.53
C GLY A 57 17.78 25.95 -1.24
N GLU A 58 17.09 24.82 -1.21
CA GLU A 58 17.06 23.93 -0.08
C GLU A 58 18.32 23.07 -0.01
N ILE A 59 18.88 22.91 1.20
CA ILE A 59 20.00 21.99 1.42
C ILE A 59 19.43 20.56 1.47
N VAL A 60 19.96 19.71 0.61
CA VAL A 60 19.52 18.31 0.51
C VAL A 60 20.73 17.39 0.71
N GLY A 61 20.47 16.22 1.26
CA GLY A 61 21.43 15.13 1.27
C GLY A 61 21.63 14.50 -0.11
N TRP A 62 22.42 13.47 -0.20
CA TRP A 62 22.61 12.73 -1.45
C TRP A 62 22.76 11.24 -1.21
N ILE A 63 22.69 10.51 -2.29
CA ILE A 63 22.93 9.08 -2.32
C ILE A 63 24.36 8.85 -2.78
N GLU A 64 25.14 8.14 -1.97
CA GLU A 64 26.58 8.00 -2.15
C GLU A 64 26.95 6.87 -3.13
N ASP A 65 26.11 5.87 -3.26
CA ASP A 65 26.44 4.66 -4.02
C ASP A 65 25.21 4.10 -4.77
N ALA A 66 25.45 3.05 -5.55
CA ALA A 66 24.41 2.33 -6.27
C ALA A 66 23.47 1.52 -5.35
N GLU A 67 23.78 1.40 -4.07
CA GLU A 67 22.97 0.76 -3.04
C GLU A 67 22.04 1.76 -2.33
N TYR A 68 22.02 3.02 -2.82
CA TYR A 68 21.14 4.09 -2.35
C TYR A 68 21.35 4.50 -0.90
N THR A 69 22.57 4.43 -0.39
CA THR A 69 22.90 4.93 0.94
C THR A 69 22.72 6.44 0.98
N TYR A 70 21.69 6.89 1.71
CA TYR A 70 21.42 8.31 1.90
C TYR A 70 22.39 8.92 2.91
N VAL A 71 23.04 10.00 2.52
CA VAL A 71 23.96 10.76 3.37
C VAL A 71 23.36 12.14 3.66
N PRO A 72 22.92 12.42 4.90
CA PRO A 72 22.53 13.77 5.30
C PRO A 72 23.80 14.63 5.38
N GLY A 73 23.79 15.80 4.73
CA GLY A 73 24.95 16.70 4.77
C GLY A 73 25.18 17.39 6.13
N PRO A 74 26.32 18.03 6.39
CA PRO A 74 27.45 18.12 5.47
C PRO A 74 28.25 16.82 5.37
N TYR A 75 28.76 16.54 4.18
CA TYR A 75 29.61 15.41 3.92
C TYR A 75 31.09 15.83 3.89
N THR A 76 31.95 15.10 4.58
CA THR A 76 33.38 15.41 4.67
C THR A 76 34.19 14.58 3.68
N VAL A 77 34.81 15.21 2.73
CA VAL A 77 35.77 14.60 1.80
C VAL A 77 37.20 15.00 2.15
N TYR A 78 38.13 14.12 1.84
CA TYR A 78 39.55 14.31 2.13
C TYR A 78 40.34 14.36 0.83
N ALA A 79 41.22 15.35 0.72
CA ALA A 79 42.19 15.37 -0.35
C ALA A 79 43.22 14.26 -0.14
N ASP A 80 43.64 13.66 -1.22
CA ASP A 80 44.74 12.69 -1.20
C ASP A 80 46.12 13.40 -1.10
N ARG A 81 47.22 12.61 -1.18
CA ARG A 81 48.58 13.14 -1.14
C ARG A 81 48.92 14.09 -2.29
N THR A 82 48.11 14.08 -3.37
CA THR A 82 48.30 14.97 -4.54
C THR A 82 47.46 16.24 -4.44
N GLY A 83 46.67 16.40 -3.39
CA GLY A 83 45.75 17.51 -3.23
C GLY A 83 44.48 17.38 -4.06
N THR A 84 44.01 16.14 -4.28
CA THR A 84 42.81 15.84 -5.04
C THR A 84 41.78 15.16 -4.13
N ALA A 85 40.54 15.66 -4.10
CA ALA A 85 39.40 15.02 -3.45
C ALA A 85 38.34 14.68 -4.51
N SER A 86 37.76 13.48 -4.44
CA SER A 86 36.74 13.05 -5.39
C SER A 86 35.59 12.38 -4.66
N TRP A 87 34.38 12.61 -5.13
CA TRP A 87 33.15 11.98 -4.65
C TRP A 87 32.13 11.92 -5.77
N SER A 88 31.12 11.10 -5.60
CA SER A 88 29.98 11.01 -6.51
C SER A 88 28.67 11.28 -5.76
N ARG A 89 27.67 11.68 -6.51
CA ARG A 89 26.30 11.86 -6.04
C ARG A 89 25.33 11.20 -7.02
N TYR A 90 24.43 10.41 -6.47
CA TYR A 90 23.32 9.85 -7.21
C TYR A 90 22.02 10.59 -6.80
N GLY A 91 21.43 11.30 -7.72
CA GLY A 91 20.25 12.12 -7.47
C GLY A 91 18.97 11.49 -7.97
N ILE A 92 18.54 10.39 -7.33
CA ILE A 92 17.35 9.64 -7.79
C ILE A 92 16.10 10.48 -7.74
N GLN A 93 15.95 11.28 -6.70
CA GLN A 93 14.81 12.16 -6.48
C GLN A 93 15.09 13.62 -6.86
N ASP A 94 16.17 13.87 -7.58
CA ASP A 94 16.49 15.21 -8.00
C ASP A 94 15.50 15.74 -9.05
N VAL A 95 15.34 17.04 -9.06
CA VAL A 95 14.59 17.75 -10.09
C VAL A 95 15.53 18.43 -11.06
N GLU A 96 15.09 18.66 -12.28
CA GLU A 96 15.80 19.48 -13.25
C GLU A 96 16.00 20.91 -12.72
N GLY A 97 17.06 21.55 -13.15
CA GLY A 97 17.33 22.94 -12.78
C GLY A 97 18.76 23.20 -12.36
N THR A 98 18.97 24.40 -11.82
CA THR A 98 20.31 24.80 -11.36
C THR A 98 20.53 24.39 -9.92
N TRP A 99 21.30 23.38 -9.73
CA TRP A 99 21.80 22.91 -8.45
C TRP A 99 23.06 23.64 -8.04
N ARG A 100 23.41 23.56 -6.75
CA ARG A 100 24.67 24.09 -6.24
C ARG A 100 25.38 23.05 -5.40
N VAL A 101 26.68 22.88 -5.64
CA VAL A 101 27.57 22.23 -4.69
C VAL A 101 28.24 23.32 -3.85
N ASN A 102 28.06 23.25 -2.55
CA ASN A 102 28.63 24.17 -1.58
C ASN A 102 29.80 23.50 -0.90
N LEU A 103 30.94 24.17 -0.91
CA LEU A 103 32.21 23.67 -0.44
C LEU A 103 32.70 24.60 0.68
N ASP A 104 33.13 24.01 1.80
CA ASP A 104 33.76 24.72 2.93
C ASP A 104 35.12 24.08 3.22
N PHE A 105 36.18 24.78 2.93
CA PHE A 105 37.56 24.31 3.08
C PHE A 105 38.50 25.47 3.40
N ASP A 106 39.40 25.25 4.35
CA ASP A 106 40.43 26.24 4.76
C ASP A 106 39.83 27.64 4.99
N SER A 107 38.70 27.72 5.71
CA SER A 107 37.95 28.94 5.97
C SER A 107 37.37 29.63 4.71
N ARG A 108 37.36 28.98 3.58
CA ARG A 108 36.79 29.45 2.31
C ARG A 108 35.48 28.75 2.02
N LYS A 109 34.47 29.54 1.73
CA LYS A 109 33.17 29.02 1.30
C LYS A 109 32.96 29.33 -0.17
N LYS A 110 32.70 28.30 -0.93
CA LYS A 110 32.40 28.38 -2.38
C LYS A 110 31.07 27.71 -2.67
N SER A 111 30.31 28.30 -3.56
CA SER A 111 29.04 27.73 -4.05
C SER A 111 29.09 27.72 -5.57
N VAL A 112 29.16 26.52 -6.14
CA VAL A 112 29.32 26.32 -7.59
C VAL A 112 28.01 25.82 -8.17
N PRO A 113 27.42 26.58 -9.12
CA PRO A 113 26.22 26.11 -9.80
C PRO A 113 26.57 25.07 -10.85
N TYR A 114 25.77 24.03 -10.94
CA TYR A 114 25.74 23.11 -12.07
C TYR A 114 24.29 22.84 -12.45
N LYS A 115 24.04 22.54 -13.71
CA LYS A 115 22.68 22.36 -14.20
C LYS A 115 22.41 20.87 -14.36
N LEU A 116 21.41 20.35 -13.65
CA LEU A 116 20.81 19.06 -13.97
C LEU A 116 19.82 19.23 -15.11
N GLU A 117 20.04 18.50 -16.17
CA GLU A 117 19.13 18.47 -17.31
C GLU A 117 18.05 17.40 -17.11
N GLU A 118 16.87 17.64 -17.68
CA GLU A 118 15.82 16.65 -17.75
C GLU A 118 16.35 15.33 -18.32
N LEU A 119 15.97 14.21 -17.71
CA LEU A 119 16.27 12.89 -18.25
C LEU A 119 15.51 12.70 -19.56
N LYS A 120 16.12 13.11 -20.67
CA LYS A 120 15.59 12.82 -22.01
C LYS A 120 15.87 11.37 -22.34
N LEU A 121 14.93 10.51 -22.05
CA LEU A 121 14.97 9.08 -22.35
C LEU A 121 14.79 8.84 -23.86
N ARG A 122 15.73 9.33 -24.68
CA ARG A 122 15.72 9.01 -26.13
C ARG A 122 15.76 7.49 -26.30
N GLY A 123 14.65 6.90 -26.67
CA GLY A 123 14.49 5.45 -26.82
C GLY A 123 13.56 4.87 -25.77
N LEU A 124 13.73 5.18 -24.47
CA LEU A 124 12.77 4.78 -23.44
C LEU A 124 11.53 5.68 -23.44
N GLU A 125 11.69 6.98 -23.66
CA GLU A 125 10.59 7.92 -23.87
C GLU A 125 9.74 7.51 -25.08
N TRP A 126 10.38 7.03 -26.15
CA TRP A 126 9.68 6.48 -27.29
C TRP A 126 8.99 5.16 -26.97
N PHE A 127 9.57 4.35 -26.11
CA PHE A 127 9.02 3.06 -25.71
C PHE A 127 7.85 3.19 -24.72
N TYR A 128 7.90 4.16 -23.78
CA TYR A 128 6.95 4.28 -22.68
C TYR A 128 6.04 5.50 -22.74
N LEU A 129 6.52 6.63 -23.24
CA LEU A 129 5.84 7.92 -23.22
C LEU A 129 5.77 8.53 -24.62
N GLY A 130 6.10 7.73 -25.64
CA GLY A 130 6.09 8.14 -27.02
C GLY A 130 4.67 8.38 -27.56
N PRO A 131 4.51 8.60 -28.88
CA PRO A 131 3.22 8.90 -29.51
C PRO A 131 2.15 7.81 -29.35
N ARG A 132 2.47 6.72 -28.63
CA ARG A 132 1.57 5.60 -28.33
C ARG A 132 0.94 5.65 -26.95
N MET A 133 1.25 6.63 -26.10
CA MET A 133 0.50 6.81 -24.85
C MET A 133 -0.67 7.75 -25.10
N SER A 134 -1.87 7.25 -24.85
CA SER A 134 -3.08 8.06 -24.75
C SER A 134 -3.17 8.65 -23.35
N GLY A 135 -3.72 9.85 -23.22
CA GLY A 135 -3.91 10.53 -21.95
C GLY A 135 -5.37 10.90 -21.73
N LEU A 136 -5.91 10.54 -20.60
CA LEU A 136 -7.15 11.11 -20.05
C LEU A 136 -6.74 12.24 -19.10
N ILE A 137 -6.92 13.48 -19.51
CA ILE A 137 -6.60 14.65 -18.68
C ILE A 137 -7.89 15.08 -18.00
N GLY A 138 -7.96 14.85 -16.69
CA GLY A 138 -9.03 15.35 -15.82
C GLY A 138 -8.66 16.69 -15.19
N PRO A 139 -9.62 17.33 -14.49
CA PRO A 139 -9.33 18.59 -13.78
C PRO A 139 -8.32 18.40 -12.64
N ASP A 140 -8.19 17.20 -12.10
CA ASP A 140 -7.44 16.93 -10.87
C ASP A 140 -6.21 16.04 -11.10
N ALA A 141 -6.22 15.12 -12.09
CA ALA A 141 -5.11 14.25 -12.43
C ALA A 141 -5.15 13.79 -13.89
N GLY A 142 -3.98 13.55 -14.49
CA GLY A 142 -3.84 12.84 -15.75
C GLY A 142 -3.69 11.33 -15.55
N VAL A 143 -4.36 10.53 -16.37
CA VAL A 143 -4.09 9.10 -16.48
C VAL A 143 -3.55 8.82 -17.87
N PHE A 144 -2.30 8.39 -17.92
CA PHE A 144 -1.60 8.05 -19.16
C PHE A 144 -1.49 6.54 -19.28
N PHE A 145 -1.78 6.01 -20.46
CA PHE A 145 -1.80 4.57 -20.67
C PHE A 145 -1.27 4.20 -22.06
N SER A 146 -0.60 3.05 -22.15
CA SER A 146 -0.09 2.51 -23.39
C SER A 146 -1.22 1.93 -24.27
N ASP A 147 -0.96 1.76 -25.57
CA ASP A 147 -1.97 1.31 -26.55
C ASP A 147 -2.58 -0.08 -26.24
N ASP A 148 -1.89 -0.90 -25.46
CA ASP A 148 -2.33 -2.21 -24.99
C ASP A 148 -3.24 -2.16 -23.76
N VAL A 149 -3.38 -0.97 -23.12
CA VAL A 149 -4.25 -0.76 -21.98
C VAL A 149 -5.63 -0.28 -22.43
N PRO A 150 -6.74 -0.92 -22.03
CA PRO A 150 -8.08 -0.46 -22.38
C PRO A 150 -8.38 0.93 -21.83
N ALA A 151 -8.88 1.83 -22.66
CA ALA A 151 -9.27 3.19 -22.24
C ALA A 151 -10.33 3.21 -21.11
N ALA A 152 -11.20 2.19 -21.07
CA ALA A 152 -12.15 2.01 -19.97
C ALA A 152 -11.46 1.82 -18.63
N LEU A 153 -10.35 1.08 -18.59
CA LEU A 153 -9.55 0.90 -17.38
C LEU A 153 -8.96 2.22 -16.90
N ALA A 154 -8.42 3.02 -17.82
CA ALA A 154 -7.88 4.34 -17.48
C ALA A 154 -8.96 5.27 -16.90
N THR A 155 -10.19 5.23 -17.44
CA THR A 155 -11.33 5.98 -16.90
C THR A 155 -11.69 5.54 -15.48
N ASP A 156 -11.70 4.24 -15.24
CA ASP A 156 -11.99 3.69 -13.91
C ASP A 156 -10.91 4.07 -12.88
N ILE A 157 -9.63 4.00 -13.27
CA ILE A 157 -8.50 4.41 -12.43
C ILE A 157 -8.60 5.90 -12.07
N GLN A 158 -8.94 6.75 -13.05
CA GLN A 158 -9.13 8.19 -12.79
C GLN A 158 -10.26 8.44 -11.79
N ALA A 159 -11.41 7.79 -11.97
CA ALA A 159 -12.54 7.90 -11.05
C ALA A 159 -12.19 7.39 -9.65
N ARG A 160 -11.46 6.28 -9.57
CA ARG A 160 -11.02 5.70 -8.29
C ARG A 160 -10.06 6.61 -7.54
N LEU A 161 -9.10 7.18 -8.23
CA LEU A 161 -8.13 8.09 -7.64
C LEU A 161 -8.81 9.36 -7.10
N ALA A 162 -9.76 9.93 -7.85
CA ALA A 162 -10.55 11.08 -7.40
C ALA A 162 -11.36 10.76 -6.14
N LEU A 163 -11.95 9.57 -6.06
CA LEU A 163 -12.68 9.12 -4.88
C LEU A 163 -11.74 8.95 -3.67
N ALA A 164 -10.62 8.28 -3.86
CA ALA A 164 -9.63 8.06 -2.79
C ALA A 164 -9.11 9.41 -2.24
N SER A 165 -8.89 10.41 -3.10
CA SER A 165 -8.47 11.75 -2.67
C SER A 165 -9.50 12.39 -1.73
N VAL A 166 -10.79 12.38 -2.11
CA VAL A 166 -11.86 12.94 -1.28
C VAL A 166 -11.99 12.20 0.05
N GLU A 167 -11.93 10.87 0.02
CA GLU A 167 -12.01 10.04 1.24
C GLU A 167 -10.83 10.29 2.17
N MET A 168 -9.63 10.48 1.64
CA MET A 168 -8.43 10.81 2.44
C MET A 168 -8.49 12.20 3.04
N GLU A 169 -8.92 13.22 2.29
CA GLU A 169 -9.13 14.56 2.85
C GLU A 169 -10.11 14.54 4.03
N GLN A 170 -11.18 13.73 3.92
CA GLN A 170 -12.13 13.56 5.00
C GLN A 170 -11.54 12.81 6.21
N ALA A 171 -10.72 11.77 5.96
CA ALA A 171 -10.10 10.98 7.02
C ALA A 171 -9.03 11.77 7.79
N ILE A 172 -8.21 12.54 7.08
CA ILE A 172 -7.12 13.34 7.67
C ILE A 172 -7.64 14.67 8.23
N GLY A 173 -8.72 15.22 7.65
CA GLY A 173 -9.32 16.48 8.07
C GLY A 173 -8.60 17.73 7.57
N ILE A 174 -7.66 17.61 6.63
CA ILE A 174 -6.96 18.72 5.98
C ILE A 174 -7.01 18.57 4.46
N PRO A 175 -7.05 19.69 3.70
CA PRO A 175 -6.95 19.65 2.25
C PRO A 175 -5.61 19.05 1.82
N LEU A 176 -5.66 18.12 0.88
CA LEU A 176 -4.49 17.54 0.24
C LEU A 176 -4.11 18.35 -1.00
N GLY A 177 -2.86 18.21 -1.43
CA GLY A 177 -2.37 18.80 -2.66
C GLY A 177 -3.00 18.16 -3.91
N PRO A 178 -2.62 18.62 -5.12
CA PRO A 178 -3.13 18.03 -6.35
C PRO A 178 -2.79 16.54 -6.43
N VAL A 179 -3.74 15.78 -6.94
CA VAL A 179 -3.59 14.33 -7.15
C VAL A 179 -2.49 14.07 -8.20
N PRO A 180 -1.60 13.09 -7.98
CA PRO A 180 -0.51 12.81 -8.91
C PRO A 180 -1.02 12.18 -10.21
N ASP A 181 -0.29 12.38 -11.31
CA ASP A 181 -0.52 11.67 -12.56
C ASP A 181 -0.32 10.16 -12.39
N VAL A 182 -1.07 9.36 -13.14
CA VAL A 182 -0.95 7.89 -13.15
C VAL A 182 -0.48 7.42 -14.52
N TYR A 183 0.48 6.52 -14.54
CA TYR A 183 1.03 5.90 -15.74
C TYR A 183 0.74 4.39 -15.71
N LEU A 184 -0.19 3.96 -16.57
CA LEU A 184 -0.56 2.56 -16.73
C LEU A 184 0.26 1.94 -17.86
N VAL A 185 1.03 0.90 -17.54
CA VAL A 185 1.88 0.21 -18.50
C VAL A 185 1.51 -1.27 -18.56
N GLY A 186 1.52 -1.84 -19.76
CA GLY A 186 1.28 -3.27 -19.95
C GLY A 186 2.47 -4.10 -19.53
N GLY A 187 2.23 -5.03 -18.59
CA GLY A 187 3.17 -6.05 -18.18
C GLY A 187 4.27 -5.62 -17.21
N GLN A 188 4.65 -6.57 -16.35
CA GLN A 188 5.67 -6.38 -15.31
C GLN A 188 7.04 -6.01 -15.93
N ALA A 189 7.42 -6.62 -17.06
CA ALA A 189 8.70 -6.33 -17.71
C ALA A 189 8.83 -4.86 -18.13
N THR A 190 7.71 -4.23 -18.51
CA THR A 190 7.66 -2.81 -18.87
C THR A 190 7.82 -1.94 -17.62
N LEU A 191 7.13 -2.28 -16.54
CA LEU A 191 7.25 -1.60 -15.26
C LEU A 191 8.68 -1.69 -14.70
N ASP A 192 9.27 -2.88 -14.71
CA ASP A 192 10.65 -3.12 -14.26
C ASP A 192 11.68 -2.33 -15.07
N LEU A 193 11.46 -2.20 -16.37
CA LEU A 193 12.34 -1.44 -17.22
C LEU A 193 12.23 0.07 -16.93
N LEU A 194 11.01 0.56 -16.65
CA LEU A 194 10.79 1.94 -16.20
C LEU A 194 11.44 2.20 -14.84
N SER A 195 11.28 1.29 -13.89
CA SER A 195 11.88 1.43 -12.57
C SER A 195 13.40 1.52 -12.65
N ARG A 196 14.04 0.66 -13.44
CA ARG A 196 15.50 0.72 -13.69
C ARG A 196 15.92 2.01 -14.37
N ALA A 197 15.15 2.47 -15.36
CA ALA A 197 15.44 3.74 -16.05
C ALA A 197 15.30 4.95 -15.14
N THR A 198 14.45 4.85 -14.12
CA THR A 198 14.22 5.88 -13.11
C THR A 198 15.02 5.66 -11.83
N LEU A 199 15.87 4.61 -11.78
CA LEU A 199 16.66 4.20 -10.63
C LEU A 199 15.82 3.87 -9.37
N VAL A 200 14.57 3.52 -9.55
CA VAL A 200 13.75 2.93 -8.49
C VAL A 200 13.98 1.42 -8.53
N ASN A 201 14.39 0.85 -7.41
CA ASN A 201 14.61 -0.60 -7.34
C ASN A 201 13.32 -1.28 -6.93
N ILE A 202 12.50 -1.63 -7.91
CA ILE A 202 11.35 -2.51 -7.71
C ILE A 202 11.70 -3.88 -8.31
N GLY A 203 11.45 -4.93 -7.57
CA GLY A 203 11.71 -6.30 -8.04
C GLY A 203 10.44 -7.09 -8.26
N TRP A 204 9.40 -6.79 -7.48
CA TRP A 204 8.17 -7.59 -7.40
C TRP A 204 6.91 -6.75 -7.24
N GLU A 205 7.03 -5.46 -6.93
CA GLU A 205 5.89 -4.56 -6.77
C GLU A 205 5.12 -4.41 -8.08
N GLY A 206 3.81 -4.33 -7.96
CA GLY A 206 2.90 -4.09 -9.09
C GLY A 206 2.80 -2.63 -9.51
N GLY A 207 3.34 -1.73 -8.69
CA GLY A 207 3.36 -0.29 -8.90
C GLY A 207 4.41 0.39 -8.04
N TYR A 208 4.59 1.68 -8.22
CA TYR A 208 5.38 2.54 -7.35
C TYR A 208 4.98 4.01 -7.52
N TYR A 209 5.10 4.79 -6.45
CA TYR A 209 4.99 6.24 -6.49
C TYR A 209 6.38 6.89 -6.60
N ARG A 210 6.42 8.00 -7.33
CA ARG A 210 7.60 8.83 -7.48
C ARG A 210 7.23 10.30 -7.33
N SER A 211 7.81 10.97 -6.32
CA SER A 211 7.51 12.37 -6.02
C SER A 211 8.29 13.38 -6.86
N GLN A 212 9.46 13.01 -7.36
CA GLN A 212 10.41 13.96 -7.96
C GLN A 212 11.10 13.38 -9.19
N GLY A 213 11.75 14.27 -9.94
CA GLY A 213 12.53 13.92 -11.12
C GLY A 213 11.68 13.82 -12.38
N PHE A 214 12.02 12.89 -13.26
CA PHE A 214 11.32 12.73 -14.53
C PHE A 214 9.90 12.19 -14.29
N LYS A 215 8.89 12.98 -14.70
CA LYS A 215 7.46 12.64 -14.60
C LYS A 215 7.07 12.08 -13.23
N PRO A 216 6.97 12.91 -12.20
CA PRO A 216 6.43 12.48 -10.91
C PRO A 216 5.04 11.88 -11.10
N GLY A 217 4.72 10.84 -10.34
CA GLY A 217 3.42 10.19 -10.46
C GLY A 217 3.43 8.74 -9.98
N ILE A 218 2.31 8.09 -10.16
CA ILE A 218 2.09 6.69 -9.82
C ILE A 218 2.26 5.84 -11.08
N TYR A 219 3.10 4.81 -11.01
CA TYR A 219 3.37 3.88 -12.10
C TYR A 219 2.81 2.52 -11.75
N ILE A 220 1.95 1.94 -12.59
CA ILE A 220 1.25 0.69 -12.29
C ILE A 220 1.29 -0.27 -13.48
N ASN A 221 1.53 -1.55 -13.18
CA ASN A 221 1.32 -2.64 -14.12
C ASN A 221 -0.18 -2.92 -14.30
N SER A 222 -0.71 -2.64 -15.49
CA SER A 222 -2.12 -2.78 -15.82
C SER A 222 -2.56 -4.25 -16.00
N ASP A 223 -1.63 -5.20 -16.09
CA ASP A 223 -1.94 -6.63 -16.21
C ASP A 223 -2.30 -7.29 -14.86
N ARG A 224 -2.23 -6.52 -13.77
CA ARG A 224 -2.67 -7.00 -12.46
C ARG A 224 -4.17 -7.27 -12.45
N LEU A 225 -4.60 -8.19 -11.58
CA LEU A 225 -6.02 -8.38 -11.31
C LEU A 225 -6.66 -7.07 -10.88
N ARG A 226 -7.95 -6.90 -11.19
CA ARG A 226 -8.66 -5.63 -10.91
C ARG A 226 -8.55 -5.21 -9.44
N ALA A 227 -8.70 -6.15 -8.53
CA ALA A 227 -8.59 -5.87 -7.09
C ALA A 227 -7.19 -5.44 -6.68
N ASP A 228 -6.16 -6.11 -7.18
CA ASP A 228 -4.76 -5.77 -6.93
C ASP A 228 -4.43 -4.39 -7.51
N LEU A 229 -4.93 -4.10 -8.72
CA LEU A 229 -4.72 -2.80 -9.37
C LEU A 229 -5.30 -1.65 -8.54
N GLU A 230 -6.50 -1.83 -7.99
CA GLU A 230 -7.16 -0.83 -7.15
C GLU A 230 -6.44 -0.65 -5.82
N SER A 231 -5.99 -1.74 -5.20
CA SER A 231 -5.22 -1.67 -3.95
C SER A 231 -3.87 -0.99 -4.16
N ILE A 232 -3.12 -1.37 -5.19
CA ILE A 232 -1.84 -0.73 -5.54
C ILE A 232 -2.03 0.76 -5.80
N LEU A 233 -3.06 1.15 -6.57
CA LEU A 233 -3.32 2.57 -6.84
C LEU A 233 -3.51 3.39 -5.55
N VAL A 234 -4.32 2.88 -4.63
CA VAL A 234 -4.58 3.56 -3.35
C VAL A 234 -3.33 3.58 -2.49
N HIS A 235 -2.61 2.47 -2.40
CA HIS A 235 -1.35 2.36 -1.67
C HIS A 235 -0.32 3.41 -2.16
N GLU A 236 -0.08 3.48 -3.46
CA GLU A 236 0.86 4.43 -4.05
C GLU A 236 0.39 5.89 -3.92
N TYR A 237 -0.93 6.11 -3.95
CA TYR A 237 -1.48 7.43 -3.68
C TYR A 237 -1.20 7.88 -2.23
N LEU A 238 -1.22 6.97 -1.27
CA LEU A 238 -0.92 7.31 0.12
C LEU A 238 0.55 7.64 0.34
N HIS A 239 1.48 7.06 -0.41
CA HIS A 239 2.86 7.55 -0.42
C HIS A 239 2.95 9.00 -0.90
N HIS A 240 2.15 9.38 -1.91
CA HIS A 240 2.05 10.78 -2.30
C HIS A 240 1.55 11.65 -1.14
N VAL A 241 0.47 11.27 -0.49
CA VAL A 241 -0.10 12.00 0.65
C VAL A 241 0.92 12.16 1.79
N ASN A 242 1.58 11.08 2.19
CA ASN A 242 2.58 11.11 3.27
C ASN A 242 3.73 12.05 2.93
N GLN A 243 4.22 12.02 1.69
CA GLN A 243 5.32 12.85 1.25
C GLN A 243 4.95 14.33 1.14
N GLU A 244 3.73 14.65 0.70
CA GLU A 244 3.22 16.02 0.71
C GLU A 244 3.06 16.58 2.13
N LEU A 245 2.58 15.76 3.07
CA LEU A 245 2.42 16.15 4.48
C LEU A 245 3.77 16.40 5.16
N VAL A 246 4.74 15.52 4.94
CA VAL A 246 6.09 15.65 5.53
C VAL A 246 6.87 16.77 4.85
N GLY A 247 6.60 16.99 3.58
CA GLY A 247 7.28 17.98 2.76
C GLY A 247 8.68 17.55 2.32
N ARG A 248 9.13 18.15 1.25
CA ARG A 248 10.34 17.77 0.53
C ARG A 248 11.62 17.78 1.35
N LYS A 249 11.74 18.68 2.32
CA LYS A 249 12.93 18.80 3.19
C LYS A 249 13.12 17.62 4.10
N GLN A 250 12.04 17.04 4.55
CA GLN A 250 12.03 16.03 5.61
C GLN A 250 11.66 14.63 5.11
N ILE A 251 11.49 14.46 3.79
CA ILE A 251 11.09 13.18 3.21
C ILE A 251 12.04 12.04 3.58
N HIS A 252 13.33 12.32 3.71
CA HIS A 252 14.35 11.36 4.12
C HIS A 252 14.30 11.01 5.62
N ALA A 253 13.62 11.82 6.41
CA ALA A 253 13.37 11.56 7.83
C ALA A 253 12.10 10.75 8.07
N LEU A 254 11.30 10.50 7.01
CA LEU A 254 10.11 9.68 7.06
C LEU A 254 10.48 8.20 7.25
N PRO A 255 10.17 7.59 8.41
CA PRO A 255 10.51 6.19 8.65
C PRO A 255 9.71 5.30 7.70
N ARG A 256 10.36 4.27 7.14
CA ARG A 256 9.70 3.42 6.16
C ARG A 256 8.49 2.68 6.74
N TRP A 257 8.56 2.18 7.97
CA TRP A 257 7.40 1.53 8.61
C TRP A 257 6.19 2.46 8.79
N LEU A 258 6.42 3.77 8.97
CA LEU A 258 5.32 4.75 9.09
C LEU A 258 4.71 5.04 7.71
N ASP A 259 5.53 5.24 6.69
CA ASP A 259 5.11 5.46 5.31
C ASP A 259 4.32 4.27 4.76
N GLU A 260 4.90 3.07 4.83
CA GLU A 260 4.26 1.83 4.38
C GLU A 260 3.03 1.48 5.22
N GLY A 261 3.14 1.61 6.52
CA GLY A 261 2.04 1.26 7.43
C GLY A 261 0.81 2.14 7.23
N ILE A 262 0.98 3.45 7.01
CA ILE A 262 -0.14 4.35 6.66
C ILE A 262 -0.73 3.94 5.31
N SER A 263 0.13 3.64 4.34
CA SER A 263 -0.30 3.22 3.01
C SER A 263 -1.10 1.92 3.06
N GLU A 264 -0.63 0.91 3.78
CA GLU A 264 -1.36 -0.35 3.99
C GLU A 264 -2.68 -0.15 4.75
N PHE A 265 -2.65 0.59 5.86
CA PHE A 265 -3.84 0.78 6.69
C PHE A 265 -4.98 1.44 5.92
N TYR A 266 -4.72 2.58 5.30
CA TYR A 266 -5.75 3.30 4.57
C TYR A 266 -6.11 2.65 3.23
N MET A 267 -5.20 1.92 2.59
CA MET A 267 -5.55 1.07 1.45
C MET A 267 -6.64 0.07 1.83
N TYR A 268 -6.54 -0.58 2.97
CA TYR A 268 -7.57 -1.50 3.46
C TYR A 268 -8.85 -0.76 3.85
N GLU A 269 -8.77 0.29 4.66
CA GLU A 269 -9.94 1.05 5.12
C GLU A 269 -10.75 1.66 3.95
N LEU A 270 -10.08 2.22 2.95
CA LEU A 270 -10.72 2.74 1.75
C LEU A 270 -11.23 1.61 0.84
N GLY A 271 -10.53 0.50 0.79
CA GLY A 271 -10.91 -0.70 0.05
C GLY A 271 -12.19 -1.33 0.57
N LEU A 272 -12.38 -1.39 1.90
CA LEU A 272 -13.59 -1.92 2.53
C LEU A 272 -14.87 -1.14 2.19
N LYS A 273 -14.75 0.12 1.79
CA LYS A 273 -15.86 0.97 1.35
C LYS A 273 -16.21 0.80 -0.14
N GLN A 274 -15.50 -0.07 -0.85
CA GLN A 274 -15.69 -0.29 -2.27
C GLN A 274 -16.81 -1.31 -2.56
N PRO A 275 -17.30 -1.37 -3.82
CA PRO A 275 -18.30 -2.37 -4.24
C PRO A 275 -17.84 -3.83 -4.07
N ARG A 276 -16.53 -4.07 -3.92
CA ARG A 276 -15.95 -5.40 -3.70
C ARG A 276 -15.05 -5.41 -2.46
N PRO A 277 -15.61 -5.22 -1.26
CA PRO A 277 -14.83 -5.12 -0.03
C PRO A 277 -14.07 -6.41 0.31
N ASP A 278 -14.54 -7.57 -0.16
CA ASP A 278 -13.92 -8.86 0.13
C ASP A 278 -12.48 -8.95 -0.40
N ALA A 279 -12.18 -8.28 -1.51
CA ALA A 279 -10.84 -8.23 -2.08
C ALA A 279 -9.80 -7.55 -1.16
N PHE A 280 -10.24 -6.65 -0.29
CA PHE A 280 -9.40 -5.94 0.66
C PHE A 280 -9.44 -6.57 2.06
N LYS A 281 -10.60 -7.11 2.44
CA LYS A 281 -10.79 -7.72 3.75
C LYS A 281 -9.86 -8.90 4.01
N MET A 282 -9.63 -9.71 3.00
CA MET A 282 -8.78 -10.90 3.08
C MET A 282 -7.32 -10.57 3.39
N PRO A 283 -6.65 -9.75 2.56
CA PRO A 283 -5.29 -9.32 2.86
C PRO A 283 -5.18 -8.69 4.25
N MET A 284 -6.14 -7.82 4.61
CA MET A 284 -6.17 -7.17 5.92
C MET A 284 -6.18 -8.17 7.09
N ILE A 285 -7.06 -9.20 7.03
CA ILE A 285 -7.14 -10.25 8.07
C ILE A 285 -5.83 -11.03 8.12
N SER A 286 -5.32 -11.40 6.97
CA SER A 286 -4.06 -12.14 6.84
C SER A 286 -2.88 -11.36 7.43
N SER A 287 -2.77 -10.09 7.11
CA SER A 287 -1.72 -9.22 7.65
C SER A 287 -1.79 -9.13 9.18
N ALA A 288 -2.99 -8.96 9.72
CA ALA A 288 -3.17 -8.93 11.17
C ALA A 288 -2.80 -10.25 11.85
N ASP A 289 -3.24 -11.40 11.30
CA ASP A 289 -2.95 -12.74 11.83
C ASP A 289 -1.44 -13.06 11.78
N ASN A 290 -0.77 -12.71 10.69
CA ASN A 290 0.66 -12.92 10.51
C ASN A 290 1.47 -12.08 11.51
N ALA A 291 1.20 -10.79 11.61
CA ALA A 291 1.86 -9.92 12.58
C ALA A 291 1.61 -10.38 14.03
N LYS A 292 0.38 -10.78 14.38
CA LYS A 292 0.05 -11.32 15.70
C LYS A 292 0.80 -12.62 15.98
N SER A 293 0.87 -13.53 15.03
CA SER A 293 1.65 -14.77 15.15
C SER A 293 3.13 -14.49 15.40
N ALA A 294 3.69 -13.50 14.69
CA ALA A 294 5.06 -13.04 14.89
C ALA A 294 5.27 -12.44 16.29
N ALA A 295 4.30 -11.67 16.81
CA ALA A 295 4.37 -11.14 18.17
C ALA A 295 4.39 -12.27 19.23
N LEU A 296 3.52 -13.27 19.08
CA LEU A 296 3.43 -14.40 19.99
C LEU A 296 4.67 -15.30 19.95
N SER A 297 5.32 -15.42 18.80
CA SER A 297 6.57 -16.20 18.64
C SER A 297 7.84 -15.41 18.95
N GLY A 298 7.75 -14.08 19.15
CA GLY A 298 8.89 -13.22 19.39
C GLY A 298 9.74 -12.98 18.13
N SER A 299 9.14 -13.08 16.94
CA SER A 299 9.82 -12.93 15.65
C SER A 299 9.53 -11.59 14.94
N LEU A 300 8.87 -10.65 15.61
CA LEU A 300 8.70 -9.28 15.09
C LEU A 300 10.08 -8.62 14.88
N PHE A 301 10.15 -7.77 13.88
CA PHE A 301 11.31 -6.91 13.67
C PHE A 301 11.32 -5.80 14.73
N PRO A 302 12.50 -5.41 15.27
CA PRO A 302 12.63 -4.14 15.96
C PRO A 302 12.20 -2.99 15.05
N LEU A 303 11.39 -2.05 15.54
CA LEU A 303 10.91 -0.93 14.71
C LEU A 303 12.06 -0.12 14.12
N SER A 304 13.17 0.00 14.84
CA SER A 304 14.38 0.66 14.34
C SER A 304 14.96 0.02 13.07
N SER A 305 14.77 -1.28 12.88
CA SER A 305 15.19 -1.99 11.66
C SER A 305 14.21 -1.84 10.49
N LEU A 306 13.06 -1.23 10.74
CA LEU A 306 12.03 -0.92 9.75
C LEU A 306 12.00 0.57 9.37
N GLU A 307 12.95 1.39 9.88
CA GLU A 307 13.02 2.82 9.57
C GLU A 307 13.68 3.09 8.22
N SER A 308 14.75 2.35 7.92
CA SER A 308 15.56 2.57 6.74
C SER A 308 14.95 1.93 5.49
N GLY A 309 14.79 2.72 4.41
CA GLY A 309 14.41 2.19 3.11
C GLY A 309 15.43 1.19 2.55
N VAL A 310 16.71 1.33 2.88
CA VAL A 310 17.77 0.39 2.46
C VAL A 310 17.57 -0.97 3.13
N GLU A 311 17.38 -0.99 4.46
CA GLU A 311 17.14 -2.24 5.17
C GLU A 311 15.81 -2.89 4.74
N TRP A 312 14.79 -2.07 4.50
CA TRP A 312 13.49 -2.51 4.00
C TRP A 312 13.63 -3.24 2.66
N ASN A 313 14.27 -2.61 1.68
CA ASN A 313 14.40 -3.12 0.32
C ASN A 313 15.40 -4.28 0.18
N ASN A 314 16.34 -4.41 1.11
CA ASN A 314 17.33 -5.51 1.11
C ASN A 314 16.77 -6.84 1.63
N ARG A 315 15.55 -6.88 2.15
CA ARG A 315 14.89 -8.14 2.50
C ARG A 315 14.42 -8.84 1.25
N THR A 316 14.92 -10.06 1.02
CA THR A 316 14.60 -10.86 -0.17
C THR A 316 13.85 -12.16 0.17
N ASP A 317 13.75 -12.49 1.46
CA ASP A 317 12.97 -13.62 1.94
C ASP A 317 11.48 -13.24 1.90
N PRO A 318 10.63 -13.91 1.11
CA PRO A 318 9.23 -13.54 0.96
C PRO A 318 8.45 -13.44 2.29
N GLU A 319 8.68 -14.37 3.21
CA GLU A 319 7.99 -14.37 4.50
C GLU A 319 8.39 -13.14 5.35
N LYS A 320 9.64 -12.68 5.23
CA LYS A 320 10.12 -11.48 5.92
C LYS A 320 9.66 -10.21 5.22
N VAL A 321 9.54 -10.24 3.90
CA VAL A 321 8.96 -9.13 3.13
C VAL A 321 7.50 -8.95 3.52
N ASP A 322 6.70 -10.01 3.53
CA ASP A 322 5.32 -9.94 3.95
C ASP A 322 5.20 -9.43 5.40
N LEU A 323 5.99 -10.00 6.32
CA LEU A 323 5.95 -9.63 7.74
C LEU A 323 6.27 -8.14 7.98
N GLN A 324 7.19 -7.52 7.24
CA GLN A 324 7.50 -6.10 7.45
C GLN A 324 6.32 -5.19 7.11
N TYR A 325 5.56 -5.50 6.05
CA TYR A 325 4.32 -4.79 5.69
C TYR A 325 3.21 -5.05 6.71
N ASP A 326 3.01 -6.30 7.08
CA ASP A 326 2.02 -6.72 8.06
C ASP A 326 2.26 -6.06 9.43
N GLN A 327 3.51 -6.02 9.86
CA GLN A 327 3.90 -5.35 11.09
C GLN A 327 3.69 -3.84 11.00
N ALA A 328 4.08 -3.20 9.92
CA ALA A 328 3.89 -1.77 9.70
C ALA A 328 2.39 -1.40 9.71
N TYR A 329 1.55 -2.17 9.03
CA TYR A 329 0.09 -2.04 9.08
C TYR A 329 -0.44 -2.08 10.51
N MET A 330 -0.04 -3.09 11.30
CA MET A 330 -0.52 -3.25 12.67
C MET A 330 0.04 -2.20 13.64
N VAL A 331 1.21 -1.63 13.37
CA VAL A 331 1.71 -0.46 14.14
C VAL A 331 0.80 0.74 13.94
N ILE A 332 0.38 1.03 12.72
CA ILE A 332 -0.56 2.14 12.47
C ILE A 332 -1.91 1.86 13.11
N ARG A 333 -2.40 0.64 13.02
CA ARG A 333 -3.64 0.24 13.70
C ARG A 333 -3.54 0.42 15.22
N PHE A 334 -2.44 -0.01 15.83
CA PHE A 334 -2.15 0.25 17.24
C PHE A 334 -2.17 1.74 17.58
N MET A 335 -1.54 2.57 16.74
CA MET A 335 -1.54 4.02 16.95
C MET A 335 -2.96 4.57 16.97
N ILE A 336 -3.76 4.23 15.97
CA ILE A 336 -5.13 4.71 15.83
C ILE A 336 -6.02 4.23 16.96
N GLU A 337 -5.98 2.96 17.32
CA GLU A 337 -6.82 2.37 18.36
C GLU A 337 -6.42 2.84 19.77
N THR A 338 -5.15 3.18 19.99
CA THR A 338 -4.63 3.53 21.31
C THR A 338 -4.57 5.04 21.54
N PHE A 339 -4.20 5.83 20.54
CA PHE A 339 -3.93 7.25 20.65
C PHE A 339 -4.89 8.14 19.84
N GLY A 340 -5.74 7.53 18.99
CA GLY A 340 -6.72 8.23 18.16
C GLY A 340 -6.33 8.30 16.70
N ILE A 341 -7.34 8.56 15.85
CA ILE A 341 -7.23 8.47 14.38
C ILE A 341 -6.20 9.44 13.78
N SER A 342 -5.93 10.57 14.42
CA SER A 342 -4.95 11.54 13.95
C SER A 342 -3.49 11.15 14.25
N SER A 343 -3.27 10.22 15.18
CA SER A 343 -1.93 9.98 15.74
C SER A 343 -0.84 9.64 14.71
N PRO A 344 -1.06 8.88 13.63
CA PRO A 344 -0.03 8.69 12.61
C PRO A 344 0.32 10.00 11.89
N PHE A 345 -0.69 10.81 11.59
CA PHE A 345 -0.51 12.09 10.90
C PHE A 345 0.09 13.16 11.83
N ASP A 346 -0.18 13.09 13.13
CA ASP A 346 0.47 13.95 14.13
C ASP A 346 1.98 13.68 14.14
N VAL A 347 2.42 12.42 14.03
CA VAL A 347 3.84 12.08 13.87
C VAL A 347 4.41 12.64 12.58
N LEU A 348 3.71 12.50 11.44
CA LEU A 348 4.16 13.07 10.16
C LEU A 348 4.31 14.59 10.25
N GLN A 349 3.37 15.27 10.90
CA GLN A 349 3.41 16.73 11.09
C GLN A 349 4.62 17.17 11.94
N GLU A 350 4.96 16.42 12.99
CA GLU A 350 6.12 16.73 13.81
C GLU A 350 7.43 16.49 13.05
N ILE A 351 7.50 15.45 12.23
CA ILE A 351 8.63 15.22 11.30
C ILE A 351 8.73 16.38 10.30
N ALA A 352 7.61 16.83 9.73
CA ALA A 352 7.57 17.98 8.82
C ALA A 352 8.10 19.26 9.49
N ASN A 353 7.86 19.41 10.80
CA ASN A 353 8.37 20.52 11.63
C ASN A 353 9.87 20.36 11.97
N GLY A 354 10.52 19.26 11.58
CA GLY A 354 11.95 19.01 11.79
C GLY A 354 12.27 18.22 13.04
N ALA A 355 11.28 17.61 13.71
CA ALA A 355 11.54 16.71 14.82
C ALA A 355 12.09 15.37 14.30
N ASP A 356 13.03 14.76 15.04
CA ASP A 356 13.39 13.36 14.82
C ASP A 356 12.26 12.42 15.25
N LEU A 357 12.29 11.19 14.78
CA LEU A 357 11.23 10.20 15.03
C LEU A 357 10.94 9.97 16.52
N PRO A 358 11.94 9.80 17.42
CA PRO A 358 11.67 9.64 18.85
C PRO A 358 10.94 10.85 19.47
N VAL A 359 11.28 12.06 19.05
CA VAL A 359 10.62 13.29 19.51
C VAL A 359 9.21 13.37 18.92
N ALA A 360 9.03 13.11 17.64
CA ALA A 360 7.72 13.13 16.97
C ALA A 360 6.75 12.11 17.61
N LEU A 361 7.21 10.87 17.83
CA LEU A 361 6.42 9.84 18.53
C LEU A 361 6.04 10.27 19.94
N LYS A 362 6.99 10.85 20.70
CA LYS A 362 6.71 11.32 22.04
C LYS A 362 5.66 12.44 22.07
N MET A 363 5.71 13.34 21.10
CA MET A 363 4.73 14.44 21.01
C MET A 363 3.34 13.91 20.65
N ALA A 364 3.23 12.98 19.70
CA ALA A 364 1.97 12.43 19.23
C ALA A 364 1.35 11.41 20.21
N THR A 365 2.17 10.61 20.93
CA THR A 365 1.70 9.47 21.71
C THR A 365 1.97 9.59 23.22
N ASN A 366 2.72 10.58 23.64
CA ASN A 366 3.24 10.74 25.02
C ASN A 366 4.04 9.50 25.52
N SER A 367 4.68 8.75 24.61
CA SER A 367 5.51 7.57 24.90
C SER A 367 6.94 7.80 24.42
N THR A 368 7.93 7.22 25.11
CA THR A 368 9.27 7.09 24.51
C THR A 368 9.23 6.06 23.38
N TYR A 369 10.24 6.03 22.51
CA TYR A 369 10.32 5.06 21.43
C TYR A 369 10.26 3.61 21.94
N GLU A 370 11.03 3.31 22.98
CA GLU A 370 11.10 1.98 23.58
C GLU A 370 9.79 1.60 24.29
N ASP A 371 9.12 2.58 24.95
CA ASP A 371 7.81 2.35 25.57
C ASP A 371 6.74 2.11 24.50
N PHE A 372 6.77 2.89 23.43
CA PHE A 372 5.86 2.71 22.28
C PHE A 372 5.98 1.31 21.68
N GLU A 373 7.21 0.86 21.35
CA GLU A 373 7.46 -0.46 20.80
C GLU A 373 7.02 -1.57 21.75
N SER A 374 7.36 -1.46 23.04
CA SER A 374 6.96 -2.44 24.06
C SER A 374 5.44 -2.54 24.20
N ARG A 375 4.73 -1.41 24.21
CA ARG A 375 3.27 -1.36 24.28
C ARG A 375 2.63 -1.93 23.02
N PHE A 376 3.20 -1.67 21.85
CA PHE A 376 2.75 -2.27 20.60
C PHE A 376 2.81 -3.80 20.64
N VAL A 377 3.94 -4.39 21.07
CA VAL A 377 4.07 -5.86 21.17
C VAL A 377 3.06 -6.46 22.14
N VAL A 378 2.84 -5.84 23.30
CA VAL A 378 1.85 -6.29 24.28
C VAL A 378 0.43 -6.19 23.72
N TRP A 379 0.10 -5.05 23.11
CA TRP A 379 -1.21 -4.84 22.49
C TRP A 379 -1.46 -5.86 21.38
N LEU A 380 -0.52 -6.04 20.44
CA LEU A 380 -0.66 -6.96 19.32
C LEU A 380 -0.81 -8.42 19.76
N SER A 381 -0.08 -8.83 20.80
CA SER A 381 -0.18 -10.19 21.35
C SER A 381 -1.56 -10.50 21.93
N SER A 382 -2.27 -9.47 22.43
CA SER A 382 -3.62 -9.59 22.99
C SER A 382 -4.73 -9.11 22.06
N TRP A 383 -4.36 -8.49 20.93
CA TRP A 383 -5.32 -7.93 20.00
C TRP A 383 -6.25 -9.01 19.43
N ASP A 384 -7.52 -8.66 19.28
CA ASP A 384 -8.54 -9.55 18.70
C ASP A 384 -9.38 -8.74 17.70
N ASP A 385 -9.60 -9.35 16.53
CA ASP A 385 -10.51 -8.79 15.54
C ASP A 385 -11.96 -9.08 15.95
N SER A 386 -12.59 -8.12 16.59
CA SER A 386 -13.97 -8.27 17.08
C SER A 386 -14.98 -8.55 15.96
N GLU A 387 -14.73 -8.09 14.74
CA GLU A 387 -15.60 -8.37 13.59
C GLU A 387 -15.44 -9.82 13.11
N ARG A 388 -14.24 -10.36 13.14
CA ARG A 388 -13.98 -11.78 12.85
C ARG A 388 -14.64 -12.68 13.88
N SER A 389 -14.49 -12.37 15.17
CA SER A 389 -15.13 -13.13 16.25
C SER A 389 -16.65 -13.13 16.13
N LYS A 390 -17.27 -11.98 15.81
CA LYS A 390 -18.72 -11.90 15.54
C LYS A 390 -19.12 -12.70 14.30
N SER A 391 -18.29 -12.70 13.25
CA SER A 391 -18.52 -13.48 12.04
C SER A 391 -18.45 -14.99 12.32
N ASP A 392 -17.50 -15.45 13.11
CA ASP A 392 -17.38 -16.86 13.52
C ASP A 392 -18.59 -17.31 14.35
N GLU A 393 -19.04 -16.49 15.30
CA GLU A 393 -20.26 -16.74 16.06
C GLU A 393 -21.48 -16.80 15.14
N TYR A 394 -21.62 -15.84 14.21
CA TYR A 394 -22.68 -15.83 13.22
C TYR A 394 -22.70 -17.11 12.37
N PHE A 395 -21.54 -17.57 11.86
CA PHE A 395 -21.47 -18.80 11.07
C PHE A 395 -21.87 -20.04 11.87
N GLN A 396 -21.51 -20.13 13.14
CA GLN A 396 -21.94 -21.23 14.00
C GLN A 396 -23.46 -21.25 14.16
N ILE A 397 -24.08 -20.09 14.29
CA ILE A 397 -25.54 -19.99 14.38
C ILE A 397 -26.19 -20.41 13.06
N ILE A 398 -25.74 -19.88 11.91
CA ILE A 398 -26.29 -20.23 10.60
C ILE A 398 -26.14 -21.73 10.31
N ASP A 399 -24.97 -22.33 10.60
CA ASP A 399 -24.76 -23.76 10.40
C ASP A 399 -25.73 -24.60 11.22
N ARG A 400 -25.98 -24.20 12.46
CA ARG A 400 -26.98 -24.87 13.32
C ARG A 400 -28.40 -24.74 12.73
N LEU A 401 -28.78 -23.58 12.23
CA LEU A 401 -30.11 -23.37 11.62
C LEU A 401 -30.26 -24.14 10.30
N LEU A 402 -29.21 -24.21 9.49
CA LEU A 402 -29.19 -25.04 8.27
C LEU A 402 -29.28 -26.53 8.59
N ALA A 403 -28.59 -27.00 9.61
CA ALA A 403 -28.69 -28.40 10.06
C ALA A 403 -30.11 -28.74 10.53
N ARG A 404 -30.79 -27.82 11.24
CA ARG A 404 -32.20 -28.01 11.63
C ARG A 404 -33.12 -28.04 10.41
N SER A 405 -32.92 -27.14 9.44
CA SER A 405 -33.68 -27.12 8.19
C SER A 405 -33.53 -28.41 7.40
N GLN A 406 -32.28 -28.93 7.33
CA GLN A 406 -32.03 -30.23 6.67
C GLN A 406 -32.72 -31.38 7.39
N ALA A 407 -32.73 -31.41 8.73
CA ALA A 407 -33.41 -32.43 9.51
C ALA A 407 -34.93 -32.46 9.23
N ILE A 408 -35.56 -31.29 9.07
CA ILE A 408 -36.98 -31.19 8.67
C ILE A 408 -37.19 -31.82 7.27
N ASN A 409 -36.33 -31.51 6.31
CA ASN A 409 -36.39 -32.10 4.97
C ASN A 409 -36.24 -33.62 4.97
N ASP A 410 -35.29 -34.14 5.77
CA ASP A 410 -35.07 -35.58 5.88
C ASP A 410 -36.26 -36.29 6.51
N GLN A 411 -36.81 -35.79 7.62
CA GLN A 411 -38.02 -36.31 8.26
C GLN A 411 -39.22 -36.30 7.31
N ARG A 412 -39.41 -35.21 6.57
CA ARG A 412 -40.45 -35.12 5.55
C ARG A 412 -40.29 -36.16 4.47
N ASN A 413 -39.09 -36.33 3.94
CA ASN A 413 -38.84 -37.30 2.88
C ASN A 413 -39.03 -38.76 3.37
N GLU A 414 -38.62 -39.07 4.58
CA GLU A 414 -38.87 -40.36 5.21
C GLU A 414 -40.33 -40.63 5.40
N PHE A 415 -41.09 -39.63 5.90
CA PHE A 415 -42.54 -39.72 6.09
C PHE A 415 -43.26 -39.98 4.75
N LEU A 416 -42.95 -39.25 3.70
CA LEU A 416 -43.53 -39.41 2.37
C LEU A 416 -43.22 -40.80 1.76
N ASN A 417 -42.02 -41.30 1.98
CA ASN A 417 -41.61 -42.61 1.50
C ASN A 417 -42.23 -43.79 2.28
N SER A 418 -42.56 -43.57 3.55
CA SER A 418 -43.18 -44.60 4.40
C SER A 418 -44.66 -44.83 4.15
N GLY A 419 -45.33 -43.90 3.47
CA GLY A 419 -46.77 -43.93 3.29
C GLY A 419 -47.57 -43.79 4.61
N SER A 420 -46.93 -43.21 5.64
CA SER A 420 -47.51 -43.07 6.97
C SER A 420 -48.76 -42.19 6.98
N ALA A 421 -49.74 -42.53 7.86
CA ALA A 421 -50.91 -41.70 8.14
C ALA A 421 -50.53 -40.50 9.04
N GLY A 422 -51.36 -39.47 9.13
CA GLY A 422 -51.11 -38.32 10.02
C GLY A 422 -50.33 -37.16 9.35
N ARG A 423 -50.55 -36.98 8.07
CA ARG A 423 -49.85 -35.95 7.28
C ARG A 423 -50.03 -34.53 7.87
N PHE A 424 -51.25 -34.20 8.31
CA PHE A 424 -51.52 -32.86 8.84
C PHE A 424 -50.73 -32.57 10.11
N GLU A 425 -50.68 -33.53 11.02
CA GLU A 425 -49.94 -33.42 12.26
C GLU A 425 -48.43 -33.30 12.02
N ALA A 426 -47.88 -34.17 11.16
CA ALA A 426 -46.46 -34.12 10.81
C ALA A 426 -46.06 -32.78 10.19
N TYR A 427 -46.83 -32.29 9.22
CA TYR A 427 -46.57 -30.98 8.64
C TYR A 427 -46.76 -29.83 9.63
N THR A 428 -47.63 -29.95 10.62
CA THR A 428 -47.82 -28.94 11.66
C THR A 428 -46.56 -28.82 12.54
N GLU A 429 -45.94 -29.92 12.91
CA GLU A 429 -44.70 -29.94 13.66
C GLU A 429 -43.55 -29.31 12.83
N TRP A 430 -43.40 -29.67 11.56
CA TRP A 430 -42.33 -29.13 10.71
C TRP A 430 -42.50 -27.64 10.42
N VAL A 431 -43.73 -27.15 10.26
CA VAL A 431 -44.03 -25.73 10.11
C VAL A 431 -43.62 -24.98 11.38
N GLN A 432 -43.98 -25.49 12.56
CA GLN A 432 -43.61 -24.88 13.83
C GLN A 432 -42.09 -24.82 14.01
N ASP A 433 -41.38 -25.88 13.64
CA ASP A 433 -39.90 -25.91 13.69
C ASP A 433 -39.28 -24.91 12.69
N ALA A 434 -39.82 -24.83 11.48
CA ALA A 434 -39.35 -23.87 10.47
C ALA A 434 -39.65 -22.42 10.87
N GLU A 435 -40.81 -22.13 11.44
CA GLU A 435 -41.15 -20.81 12.00
C GLU A 435 -40.22 -20.45 13.17
N SER A 436 -39.83 -21.42 14.00
CA SER A 436 -38.83 -21.23 15.05
C SER A 436 -37.47 -20.85 14.48
N ILE A 437 -37.04 -21.46 13.36
CA ILE A 437 -35.82 -21.09 12.65
C ILE A 437 -35.90 -19.65 12.16
N VAL A 438 -37.01 -19.25 11.51
CA VAL A 438 -37.22 -17.87 11.05
C VAL A 438 -37.23 -16.89 12.22
N GLY A 439 -37.90 -17.24 13.32
CA GLY A 439 -37.91 -16.43 14.53
C GLY A 439 -36.51 -16.21 15.09
N GLU A 440 -35.69 -17.26 15.14
CA GLU A 440 -34.35 -17.17 15.63
C GLU A 440 -33.47 -16.30 14.71
N ILE A 441 -33.44 -16.56 13.40
CA ILE A 441 -32.58 -15.80 12.49
C ILE A 441 -32.94 -14.32 12.43
N THR A 442 -34.19 -13.96 12.49
CA THR A 442 -34.64 -12.55 12.44
C THR A 442 -34.27 -11.75 13.69
N THR A 443 -33.91 -12.41 14.79
CA THR A 443 -33.43 -11.73 16.01
C THR A 443 -31.91 -11.49 16.03
N ILE A 444 -31.19 -12.08 15.08
CA ILE A 444 -29.74 -11.96 15.00
C ILE A 444 -29.37 -10.66 14.29
N SER A 445 -28.43 -9.92 14.89
CA SER A 445 -27.73 -8.83 14.19
C SER A 445 -26.49 -9.39 13.50
N PRO A 446 -26.50 -9.55 12.18
CA PRO A 446 -25.32 -10.05 11.49
C PRO A 446 -24.20 -9.01 11.50
N PRO A 447 -22.94 -9.42 11.40
CA PRO A 447 -21.82 -8.52 11.09
C PRO A 447 -22.11 -7.71 9.82
N ASP A 448 -21.59 -6.49 9.73
CA ASP A 448 -21.85 -5.59 8.60
C ASP A 448 -21.47 -6.24 7.25
N THR A 449 -20.41 -7.00 7.23
CA THR A 449 -19.90 -7.71 6.05
C THR A 449 -20.77 -8.91 5.64
N LEU A 450 -21.67 -9.39 6.48
CA LEU A 450 -22.53 -10.57 6.25
C LEU A 450 -24.01 -10.22 6.07
N GLN A 451 -24.35 -8.95 5.94
CA GLN A 451 -25.74 -8.46 5.82
C GLN A 451 -26.48 -9.11 4.62
N ASN A 452 -25.81 -9.23 3.47
CA ASN A 452 -26.42 -9.84 2.29
C ASN A 452 -26.66 -11.35 2.49
N ILE A 453 -25.70 -12.07 3.07
CA ILE A 453 -25.86 -13.50 3.39
C ILE A 453 -26.99 -13.70 4.40
N HIS A 454 -27.11 -12.80 5.37
CA HIS A 454 -28.21 -12.84 6.33
C HIS A 454 -29.57 -12.65 5.66
N ALA A 455 -29.70 -11.68 4.74
CA ALA A 455 -30.92 -11.46 3.99
C ALA A 455 -31.29 -12.69 3.13
N ASP A 456 -30.31 -13.33 2.49
CA ASP A 456 -30.50 -14.56 1.72
C ASP A 456 -30.96 -15.71 2.62
N ALA A 457 -30.38 -15.87 3.81
CA ALA A 457 -30.76 -16.90 4.78
C ALA A 457 -32.19 -16.69 5.30
N VAL A 458 -32.56 -15.46 5.67
CA VAL A 458 -33.94 -15.10 6.06
C VAL A 458 -34.92 -15.42 4.93
N GLY A 459 -34.56 -15.06 3.69
CA GLY A 459 -35.39 -15.36 2.50
C GLY A 459 -35.54 -16.86 2.25
N TYR A 460 -34.48 -17.65 2.40
CA TYR A 460 -34.52 -19.11 2.25
C TYR A 460 -35.42 -19.77 3.31
N PHE A 461 -35.23 -19.46 4.58
CA PHE A 461 -36.02 -20.05 5.65
C PHE A 461 -37.48 -19.62 5.59
N GLY A 462 -37.78 -18.35 5.21
CA GLY A 462 -39.13 -17.89 5.00
C GLY A 462 -39.86 -18.65 3.85
N LEU A 463 -39.15 -18.92 2.76
CA LEU A 463 -39.65 -19.71 1.65
C LEU A 463 -39.91 -21.18 2.04
N MET A 464 -39.06 -21.75 2.91
CA MET A 464 -39.23 -23.09 3.44
C MET A 464 -40.50 -23.20 4.30
N VAL A 465 -40.80 -22.21 5.16
CA VAL A 465 -42.07 -22.16 5.91
C VAL A 465 -43.26 -22.18 4.96
N LEU A 466 -43.27 -21.32 3.95
CA LEU A 466 -44.34 -21.27 2.95
C LEU A 466 -44.53 -22.60 2.22
N TRP A 467 -43.45 -23.26 1.86
CA TRP A 467 -43.46 -24.56 1.21
C TRP A 467 -44.10 -25.66 2.10
N LEU A 468 -43.73 -25.69 3.39
CA LEU A 468 -44.33 -26.64 4.34
C LEU A 468 -45.78 -26.35 4.61
N GLU A 469 -46.22 -25.09 4.70
CA GLU A 469 -47.58 -24.66 4.84
C GLU A 469 -48.47 -25.12 3.66
N LEU A 470 -47.97 -24.99 2.44
CA LEU A 470 -48.66 -25.50 1.26
C LEU A 470 -48.77 -27.03 1.30
N GLY A 471 -47.77 -27.71 1.82
CA GLY A 471 -47.79 -29.15 2.07
C GLY A 471 -48.84 -29.53 3.12
N ARG A 472 -48.96 -28.79 4.23
CA ARG A 472 -49.96 -28.97 5.29
C ARG A 472 -51.38 -28.79 4.75
N SER A 473 -51.59 -27.75 3.95
CA SER A 473 -52.91 -27.46 3.34
C SER A 473 -53.25 -28.36 2.15
N ASN A 474 -52.44 -29.35 1.86
CA ASN A 474 -52.60 -30.27 0.71
C ASN A 474 -52.57 -29.60 -0.66
N SER A 475 -51.99 -28.43 -0.77
CA SER A 475 -51.78 -27.68 -2.02
C SER A 475 -50.53 -28.16 -2.75
N VAL A 476 -50.52 -29.44 -3.17
CA VAL A 476 -49.34 -30.17 -3.68
C VAL A 476 -48.74 -29.49 -4.89
N ASP A 477 -49.54 -29.04 -5.85
CA ASP A 477 -49.05 -28.41 -7.08
C ASP A 477 -48.37 -27.06 -6.76
N ALA A 478 -48.92 -26.28 -5.86
CA ALA A 478 -48.34 -25.03 -5.41
C ALA A 478 -47.02 -25.28 -4.64
N ALA A 479 -47.00 -26.27 -3.74
CA ALA A 479 -45.78 -26.65 -3.04
C ALA A 479 -44.67 -27.13 -4.00
N ASN A 480 -45.03 -27.96 -4.99
CA ASN A 480 -44.07 -28.42 -6.01
C ASN A 480 -43.53 -27.25 -6.88
N GLY A 481 -44.37 -26.25 -7.13
CA GLY A 481 -44.00 -25.04 -7.86
C GLY A 481 -42.90 -24.20 -7.17
N LEU A 482 -42.76 -24.31 -5.83
CA LEU A 482 -41.73 -23.59 -5.08
C LEU A 482 -40.37 -24.32 -5.02
N ILE A 483 -40.33 -25.63 -5.34
CA ILE A 483 -39.09 -26.43 -5.23
C ILE A 483 -37.93 -25.84 -6.04
N PRO A 484 -38.09 -25.39 -7.30
CA PRO A 484 -37.01 -24.81 -8.06
C PRO A 484 -36.40 -23.55 -7.41
N GLU A 485 -37.27 -22.68 -6.88
CA GLU A 485 -36.83 -21.46 -6.19
C GLU A 485 -36.11 -21.78 -4.87
N LEU A 486 -36.65 -22.70 -4.08
CA LEU A 486 -36.05 -23.18 -2.83
C LEU A 486 -34.67 -23.75 -3.08
N SER A 487 -34.52 -24.62 -4.10
CA SER A 487 -33.22 -25.20 -4.46
C SER A 487 -32.25 -24.15 -4.96
N THR A 488 -32.69 -23.15 -5.70
CA THR A 488 -31.84 -22.04 -6.17
C THR A 488 -31.33 -21.22 -4.99
N ARG A 489 -32.20 -20.85 -4.05
CA ARG A 489 -31.83 -20.08 -2.85
C ARG A 489 -30.91 -20.86 -1.90
N ASP A 490 -31.18 -22.15 -1.73
CA ASP A 490 -30.35 -23.07 -0.96
C ASP A 490 -28.93 -23.11 -1.51
N ASN A 491 -28.79 -23.36 -2.81
CA ASN A 491 -27.49 -23.41 -3.49
C ASN A 491 -26.75 -22.06 -3.41
N LEU A 492 -27.46 -20.95 -3.59
CA LEU A 492 -26.87 -19.61 -3.50
C LEU A 492 -26.36 -19.34 -2.08
N LEU A 493 -27.18 -19.63 -1.06
CA LEU A 493 -26.83 -19.45 0.34
C LEU A 493 -25.62 -20.29 0.74
N TYR A 494 -25.59 -21.59 0.38
CA TYR A 494 -24.45 -22.47 0.63
C TYR A 494 -23.18 -21.96 -0.05
N LYS A 495 -23.26 -21.52 -1.29
CA LYS A 495 -22.13 -20.98 -2.03
C LYS A 495 -21.60 -19.68 -1.39
N SER A 496 -22.49 -18.78 -1.01
CA SER A 496 -22.13 -17.53 -0.37
C SER A 496 -21.50 -17.74 1.01
N LEU A 497 -22.06 -18.66 1.82
CA LEU A 497 -21.49 -19.04 3.11
C LEU A 497 -20.12 -19.73 2.98
N ALA A 498 -20.00 -20.66 2.04
CA ALA A 498 -18.71 -21.35 1.79
C ALA A 498 -17.63 -20.34 1.37
N THR A 499 -17.99 -19.40 0.49
CA THR A 499 -17.10 -18.33 0.07
C THR A 499 -16.70 -17.44 1.25
N ALA A 500 -17.66 -16.98 2.05
CA ALA A 500 -17.39 -16.10 3.19
C ALA A 500 -16.53 -16.80 4.27
N LYS A 501 -16.81 -18.07 4.57
CA LYS A 501 -15.99 -18.88 5.49
C LYS A 501 -14.58 -19.11 4.96
N PHE A 502 -14.47 -19.44 3.68
CA PHE A 502 -13.19 -19.61 3.00
C PHE A 502 -12.37 -18.33 3.07
N VAL A 503 -13.01 -17.18 2.76
CA VAL A 503 -12.42 -15.86 2.88
C VAL A 503 -11.85 -15.59 4.27
N GLN A 504 -12.47 -16.06 5.35
CA GLN A 504 -12.00 -15.83 6.72
C GLN A 504 -10.90 -16.79 7.20
N ASN A 505 -10.66 -17.88 6.52
CA ASN A 505 -9.78 -18.96 6.98
C ASN A 505 -8.57 -19.23 6.07
N LEU A 506 -8.38 -18.45 5.02
CA LEU A 506 -7.25 -18.65 4.10
C LEU A 506 -5.91 -18.20 4.72
N PRO A 507 -4.86 -19.01 4.58
CA PRO A 507 -3.50 -18.57 4.88
C PRO A 507 -3.00 -17.56 3.84
N ASN A 508 -2.13 -16.63 4.26
CA ASN A 508 -1.59 -15.51 3.49
C ASN A 508 -1.05 -15.84 2.09
N SER A 509 -0.48 -17.03 1.92
CA SER A 509 0.19 -17.44 0.67
C SER A 509 -0.73 -17.82 -0.49
N SER A 510 -2.04 -17.86 -0.29
CA SER A 510 -2.99 -18.39 -1.29
C SER A 510 -3.89 -17.33 -1.95
N LEU A 511 -3.70 -16.06 -1.63
CA LEU A 511 -4.58 -14.96 -2.04
C LEU A 511 -4.53 -14.58 -3.53
N ALA A 512 -3.53 -15.03 -4.25
CA ALA A 512 -3.43 -14.77 -5.69
C ALA A 512 -4.53 -15.44 -6.54
N TYR A 513 -5.45 -16.22 -5.96
CA TYR A 513 -6.28 -17.13 -6.75
C TYR A 513 -7.75 -17.27 -6.37
N VAL A 514 -8.37 -16.34 -5.70
CA VAL A 514 -9.84 -16.32 -5.70
C VAL A 514 -10.32 -15.37 -6.79
N ALA A 515 -9.97 -15.71 -8.02
CA ALA A 515 -10.63 -15.15 -9.18
C ALA A 515 -12.12 -15.51 -9.12
N SER A 516 -12.93 -14.51 -9.30
CA SER A 516 -14.38 -14.53 -9.45
C SER A 516 -14.89 -15.68 -10.30
N PRO A 517 -16.11 -16.14 -10.04
CA PRO A 517 -16.83 -17.01 -10.94
C PRO A 517 -17.09 -16.37 -12.27
#